data_9a84de6667689884e4f5a0369f805d1f
#
_entry.id   9a84de6667689884e4f5a0369f805d1f
#
_cell.length_a   1.000
_cell.length_b   1.000
_cell.length_c   1.000
_cell.angle_alpha   90.00
_cell.angle_beta   90.00
_cell.angle_gamma   90.00
#
_symmetry.space_group_name_H-M   'P 1'
#
loop_
_entity.id
_entity.type
_entity.pdbx_description
1 polymer ?
#
loop_
_entity_poly.entity_id
_entity_poly.type
_entity_poly.pdbx_seq_one_letter_code
_entity_poly.pdbx_strand_id
1 'polypeptide(L)'
;MMEKMRILISQTGEGATEVADAGNRVAGTTQKLVALSEGVTSGITRVSDGVTRQTEDVMECRTTIQQLAQQIEAVVKNAEMVEGIAKTTGQTVGGSITNMENLSGKAEETAMMTESLIVQVNELSEETKAINKIAETINDVADQTGLLSLNASIEAARVGEMGRGFAVVAEEIRRLSVQSVEAVKQIRATVEQIEKRKSQIAETTGQASDTVRAQSEAMKLTVGSFCQVRDSVTELTKAVNDITSIMERMERAKDRTMEMIDSMARVSENNEDAAVGMQQNTVEQAEEILSLQDAVRILGRESDKLKEAISKFTI
;
A
#
# COMPACT_ATOMS: atom_id res chain seq x y z
N MET A 1 62.75 19.33 -96.41
CA MET A 1 61.30 19.53 -96.25
C MET A 1 60.59 18.22 -95.92
N MET A 2 60.83 17.15 -96.64
CA MET A 2 60.19 15.83 -96.50
C MET A 2 60.40 15.21 -95.07
N GLU A 3 61.59 15.31 -94.49
CA GLU A 3 61.91 14.74 -93.17
C GLU A 3 61.13 15.44 -92.00
N LYS A 4 60.98 16.78 -92.06
CA LYS A 4 60.16 17.55 -91.12
C LYS A 4 58.68 17.18 -91.20
N MET A 5 58.20 16.92 -92.40
CA MET A 5 56.80 16.51 -92.63
C MET A 5 56.52 15.12 -92.12
N ARG A 6 57.50 14.17 -92.25
CA ARG A 6 57.43 12.82 -91.73
C ARG A 6 57.38 12.80 -90.18
N ILE A 7 58.19 13.63 -89.50
CA ILE A 7 58.20 13.77 -88.02
C ILE A 7 56.84 14.34 -87.57
N LEU A 8 56.31 15.37 -88.23
CA LEU A 8 55.01 15.97 -87.91
C LEU A 8 53.86 14.98 -88.05
N ILE A 9 53.83 14.15 -89.07
CA ILE A 9 52.83 13.11 -89.30
C ILE A 9 52.90 12.03 -88.26
N SER A 10 54.15 11.56 -87.92
CA SER A 10 54.35 10.60 -86.83
C SER A 10 53.86 11.13 -85.45
N GLN A 11 54.27 12.35 -85.08
CA GLN A 11 53.85 12.98 -83.80
C GLN A 11 52.32 13.23 -83.77
N THR A 12 51.69 13.58 -84.84
CA THR A 12 50.25 13.75 -84.89
C THR A 12 49.52 12.41 -84.78
N GLY A 13 50.08 11.33 -85.36
CA GLY A 13 49.55 9.98 -85.25
C GLY A 13 49.68 9.41 -83.80
N GLU A 14 50.83 9.65 -83.16
CA GLU A 14 51.03 9.30 -81.75
C GLU A 14 50.02 10.09 -80.87
N GLY A 15 49.90 11.42 -81.07
CA GLY A 15 48.95 12.23 -80.31
C GLY A 15 47.49 11.81 -80.49
N ALA A 16 47.11 11.42 -81.73
CA ALA A 16 45.76 10.89 -81.95
C ALA A 16 45.51 9.58 -81.21
N THR A 17 46.56 8.73 -81.10
CA THR A 17 46.44 7.48 -80.39
C THR A 17 46.33 7.71 -78.88
N GLU A 18 47.14 8.64 -78.35
CA GLU A 18 47.06 9.02 -76.91
C GLU A 18 45.69 9.64 -76.59
N VAL A 19 45.10 10.44 -77.40
CA VAL A 19 43.75 11.01 -77.23
C VAL A 19 42.68 9.92 -77.27
N ALA A 20 42.77 8.93 -78.16
CA ALA A 20 41.87 7.78 -78.16
C ALA A 20 41.95 6.93 -76.89
N ASP A 21 43.21 6.65 -76.46
CA ASP A 21 43.43 5.88 -75.24
C ASP A 21 42.94 6.65 -73.96
N ALA A 22 43.14 7.95 -73.90
CA ALA A 22 42.57 8.82 -72.85
C ALA A 22 41.04 8.82 -72.93
N GLY A 23 40.42 8.90 -74.10
CA GLY A 23 38.98 8.79 -74.29
C GLY A 23 38.41 7.46 -73.76
N ASN A 24 39.08 6.34 -74.09
CA ASN A 24 38.68 5.00 -73.63
C ASN A 24 38.75 4.88 -72.06
N ARG A 25 39.79 5.48 -71.46
CA ARG A 25 39.91 5.49 -69.98
C ARG A 25 38.81 6.33 -69.35
N VAL A 26 38.46 7.49 -69.95
CA VAL A 26 37.36 8.31 -69.47
C VAL A 26 36.02 7.59 -69.64
N ALA A 27 35.79 6.88 -70.74
CA ALA A 27 34.60 6.04 -70.95
C ALA A 27 34.43 4.99 -69.84
N GLY A 28 35.53 4.28 -69.52
CA GLY A 28 35.52 3.28 -68.45
C GLY A 28 35.24 3.91 -67.07
N THR A 29 35.76 5.11 -66.80
CA THR A 29 35.46 5.84 -65.55
C THR A 29 34.01 6.29 -65.50
N THR A 30 33.46 6.75 -66.62
CA THR A 30 32.04 7.18 -66.71
C THR A 30 31.08 6.03 -66.48
N GLN A 31 31.37 4.82 -66.96
CA GLN A 31 30.58 3.63 -66.64
C GLN A 31 30.59 3.30 -65.15
N LYS A 32 31.74 3.46 -64.47
CA LYS A 32 31.81 3.30 -63.02
C LYS A 32 30.99 4.37 -62.27
N LEU A 33 31.01 5.61 -62.76
CA LEU A 33 30.20 6.70 -62.21
C LEU A 33 28.69 6.42 -62.32
N VAL A 34 28.20 5.85 -63.43
CA VAL A 34 26.81 5.41 -63.58
C VAL A 34 26.42 4.42 -62.51
N ALA A 35 27.20 3.34 -62.31
CA ALA A 35 26.93 2.33 -61.31
C ALA A 35 26.98 2.90 -59.89
N LEU A 36 27.85 3.88 -59.62
CA LEU A 36 27.93 4.57 -58.34
C LEU A 36 26.68 5.43 -58.09
N SER A 37 26.22 6.15 -59.11
CA SER A 37 25.00 6.98 -59.06
C SER A 37 23.76 6.13 -58.77
N GLU A 38 23.64 4.97 -59.43
CA GLU A 38 22.55 4.00 -59.11
C GLU A 38 22.62 3.52 -57.66
N GLY A 39 23.81 3.24 -57.17
CA GLY A 39 24.03 2.88 -55.76
C GLY A 39 23.62 4.00 -54.78
N VAL A 40 23.95 5.26 -55.11
CA VAL A 40 23.53 6.43 -54.31
C VAL A 40 22.02 6.57 -54.32
N THR A 41 21.35 6.46 -55.49
CA THR A 41 19.88 6.51 -55.59
C THR A 41 19.22 5.46 -54.70
N SER A 42 19.70 4.22 -54.72
CA SER A 42 19.22 3.15 -53.85
C SER A 42 19.42 3.48 -52.36
N GLY A 43 20.57 4.09 -52.03
CA GLY A 43 20.87 4.56 -50.65
C GLY A 43 19.88 5.63 -50.17
N ILE A 44 19.56 6.61 -51.05
CA ILE A 44 18.59 7.69 -50.76
C ILE A 44 17.20 7.11 -50.50
N THR A 45 16.73 6.16 -51.30
CA THR A 45 15.43 5.51 -51.09
C THR A 45 15.37 4.86 -49.71
N ARG A 46 16.43 4.16 -49.33
CA ARG A 46 16.52 3.54 -47.99
C ARG A 46 16.52 4.55 -46.86
N VAL A 47 17.16 5.69 -47.02
CA VAL A 47 17.11 6.80 -46.06
C VAL A 47 15.69 7.35 -45.93
N SER A 48 15.01 7.61 -47.04
CA SER A 48 13.62 8.11 -47.09
C SER A 48 12.66 7.13 -46.38
N ASP A 49 12.76 5.83 -46.69
CA ASP A 49 11.96 4.80 -45.99
C ASP A 49 12.25 4.77 -44.49
N GLY A 50 13.52 4.98 -44.10
CA GLY A 50 13.94 5.06 -42.71
C GLY A 50 13.35 6.28 -42.00
N VAL A 51 13.33 7.43 -42.64
CA VAL A 51 12.72 8.68 -42.15
C VAL A 51 11.22 8.51 -41.91
N THR A 52 10.52 7.87 -42.85
CA THR A 52 9.07 7.61 -42.73
C THR A 52 8.79 6.78 -41.48
N ARG A 53 9.50 5.68 -41.26
CA ARG A 53 9.35 4.83 -40.09
C ARG A 53 9.72 5.58 -38.80
N GLN A 54 10.81 6.35 -38.81
CA GLN A 54 11.22 7.15 -37.67
C GLN A 54 10.15 8.17 -37.27
N THR A 55 9.45 8.76 -38.25
CA THR A 55 8.34 9.68 -37.96
C THR A 55 7.13 8.96 -37.32
N GLU A 56 6.80 7.75 -37.79
CA GLU A 56 5.78 6.91 -37.18
C GLU A 56 6.14 6.56 -35.74
N ASP A 57 7.38 6.11 -35.49
CA ASP A 57 7.88 5.80 -34.16
C ASP A 57 7.84 7.00 -33.19
N VAL A 58 8.16 8.21 -33.70
CA VAL A 58 8.06 9.46 -32.94
C VAL A 58 6.62 9.74 -32.52
N MET A 59 5.63 9.53 -33.38
CA MET A 59 4.21 9.71 -33.07
C MET A 59 3.72 8.70 -32.03
N GLU A 60 4.13 7.45 -32.15
CA GLU A 60 3.82 6.39 -31.19
C GLU A 60 4.44 6.70 -29.83
N CYS A 61 5.70 7.11 -29.79
CA CYS A 61 6.38 7.53 -28.56
C CYS A 61 5.66 8.71 -27.89
N ARG A 62 5.23 9.73 -28.63
CA ARG A 62 4.43 10.84 -28.08
C ARG A 62 3.15 10.35 -27.41
N THR A 63 2.42 9.46 -28.08
CA THR A 63 1.18 8.87 -27.54
C THR A 63 1.46 8.11 -26.25
N THR A 64 2.50 7.31 -26.23
CA THR A 64 2.92 6.53 -25.05
C THR A 64 3.29 7.43 -23.86
N ILE A 65 4.02 8.51 -24.12
CA ILE A 65 4.39 9.49 -23.09
C ILE A 65 3.17 10.25 -22.57
N GLN A 66 2.17 10.55 -23.41
CA GLN A 66 0.91 11.14 -22.94
C GLN A 66 0.13 10.19 -22.03
N GLN A 67 0.08 8.88 -22.36
CA GLN A 67 -0.53 7.87 -21.51
C GLN A 67 0.23 7.73 -20.18
N LEU A 68 1.56 7.76 -20.21
CA LEU A 68 2.39 7.74 -19.01
C LEU A 68 2.08 8.94 -18.10
N ALA A 69 1.92 10.15 -18.64
CA ALA A 69 1.53 11.33 -17.88
C ALA A 69 0.21 11.13 -17.14
N GLN A 70 -0.81 10.59 -17.82
CA GLN A 70 -2.10 10.27 -17.20
C GLN A 70 -1.99 9.22 -16.08
N GLN A 71 -1.12 8.20 -16.26
CA GLN A 71 -0.87 7.20 -15.24
C GLN A 71 -0.17 7.79 -14.01
N ILE A 72 0.82 8.65 -14.20
CA ILE A 72 1.51 9.36 -13.12
C ILE A 72 0.49 10.16 -12.30
N GLU A 73 -0.36 10.95 -12.95
CA GLU A 73 -1.41 11.75 -12.29
C GLU A 73 -2.37 10.87 -11.49
N ALA A 74 -2.81 9.74 -12.05
CA ALA A 74 -3.67 8.79 -11.37
C ALA A 74 -3.01 8.17 -10.13
N VAL A 75 -1.71 7.84 -10.19
CA VAL A 75 -0.97 7.32 -9.05
C VAL A 75 -0.79 8.36 -7.96
N VAL A 76 -0.49 9.62 -8.31
CA VAL A 76 -0.40 10.74 -7.35
C VAL A 76 -1.73 10.92 -6.62
N LYS A 77 -2.84 10.98 -7.33
CA LYS A 77 -4.18 11.09 -6.74
C LYS A 77 -4.52 9.91 -5.83
N ASN A 78 -4.14 8.69 -6.19
CA ASN A 78 -4.32 7.52 -5.34
C ASN A 78 -3.45 7.60 -4.07
N ALA A 79 -2.21 8.09 -4.18
CA ALA A 79 -1.32 8.30 -3.05
C ALA A 79 -1.92 9.31 -2.04
N GLU A 80 -2.45 10.45 -2.51
CA GLU A 80 -3.15 11.43 -1.68
C GLU A 80 -4.37 10.83 -0.97
N MET A 81 -5.14 10.01 -1.67
CA MET A 81 -6.30 9.31 -1.07
C MET A 81 -5.85 8.35 0.04
N VAL A 82 -4.81 7.56 -0.20
CA VAL A 82 -4.26 6.61 0.80
C VAL A 82 -3.69 7.36 2.00
N GLU A 83 -3.03 8.50 1.81
CA GLU A 83 -2.58 9.38 2.90
C GLU A 83 -3.75 9.86 3.76
N GLY A 84 -4.85 10.29 3.13
CA GLY A 84 -6.07 10.69 3.83
C GLY A 84 -6.67 9.56 4.66
N ILE A 85 -6.73 8.34 4.10
CA ILE A 85 -7.19 7.14 4.81
C ILE A 85 -6.26 6.80 5.98
N ALA A 86 -4.95 6.84 5.79
CA ALA A 86 -3.96 6.58 6.83
C ALA A 86 -4.11 7.56 7.99
N LYS A 87 -4.25 8.85 7.71
CA LYS A 87 -4.49 9.90 8.71
C LYS A 87 -5.76 9.64 9.53
N THR A 88 -6.87 9.36 8.86
CA THR A 88 -8.16 9.08 9.51
C THR A 88 -8.08 7.82 10.36
N THR A 89 -7.45 6.76 9.83
CA THR A 89 -7.23 5.51 10.57
C THR A 89 -6.38 5.75 11.81
N GLY A 90 -5.28 6.51 11.70
CA GLY A 90 -4.42 6.88 12.82
C GLY A 90 -5.18 7.62 13.93
N GLN A 91 -6.06 8.57 13.57
CA GLN A 91 -6.92 9.27 14.51
C GLN A 91 -7.91 8.34 15.21
N THR A 92 -8.55 7.44 14.45
CA THR A 92 -9.49 6.45 14.98
C THR A 92 -8.81 5.49 15.95
N VAL A 93 -7.62 5.00 15.61
CA VAL A 93 -6.81 4.15 16.49
C VAL A 93 -6.41 4.88 17.77
N GLY A 94 -5.97 6.14 17.68
CA GLY A 94 -5.67 6.97 18.83
C GLY A 94 -6.85 7.12 19.78
N GLY A 95 -8.04 7.45 19.23
CA GLY A 95 -9.27 7.50 20.00
C GLY A 95 -9.67 6.16 20.63
N SER A 96 -9.45 5.05 19.92
CA SER A 96 -9.73 3.71 20.42
C SER A 96 -8.81 3.32 21.60
N ILE A 97 -7.53 3.67 21.56
CA ILE A 97 -6.59 3.47 22.65
C ILE A 97 -7.07 4.23 23.88
N THR A 98 -7.42 5.52 23.76
CA THR A 98 -7.93 6.33 24.87
C THR A 98 -9.22 5.74 25.45
N ASN A 99 -10.13 5.25 24.61
CA ASN A 99 -11.35 4.58 25.09
C ASN A 99 -11.05 3.28 25.86
N MET A 100 -10.06 2.48 25.41
CA MET A 100 -9.63 1.28 26.11
C MET A 100 -8.97 1.59 27.47
N GLU A 101 -8.18 2.67 27.55
CA GLU A 101 -7.60 3.14 28.81
C GLU A 101 -8.69 3.56 29.80
N ASN A 102 -9.71 4.30 29.36
CA ASN A 102 -10.84 4.67 30.17
C ASN A 102 -11.65 3.44 30.66
N LEU A 103 -11.85 2.44 29.75
CA LEU A 103 -12.54 1.21 30.10
C LEU A 103 -11.74 0.37 31.09
N SER A 104 -10.40 0.35 30.96
CA SER A 104 -9.49 -0.29 31.93
C SER A 104 -9.62 0.35 33.33
N GLY A 105 -9.67 1.68 33.41
CA GLY A 105 -9.93 2.39 34.67
C GLY A 105 -11.28 2.04 35.31
N LYS A 106 -12.33 1.89 34.47
CA LYS A 106 -13.66 1.46 34.96
C LYS A 106 -13.68 0.00 35.43
N ALA A 107 -12.93 -0.88 34.81
CA ALA A 107 -12.78 -2.25 35.24
C ALA A 107 -12.05 -2.32 36.60
N GLU A 108 -11.01 -1.51 36.80
CA GLU A 108 -10.29 -1.43 38.08
C GLU A 108 -11.18 -0.89 39.23
N GLU A 109 -12.00 0.15 38.95
CA GLU A 109 -13.01 0.64 39.87
C GLU A 109 -14.01 -0.46 40.23
N THR A 110 -14.48 -1.25 39.25
CA THR A 110 -15.40 -2.38 39.49
C THR A 110 -14.72 -3.49 40.32
N ALA A 111 -13.43 -3.77 40.10
CA ALA A 111 -12.67 -4.73 40.91
C ALA A 111 -12.61 -4.31 42.38
N MET A 112 -12.32 -3.02 42.68
CA MET A 112 -12.30 -2.48 44.02
C MET A 112 -13.66 -2.57 44.70
N MET A 113 -14.77 -2.25 43.95
CA MET A 113 -16.12 -2.40 44.47
C MET A 113 -16.47 -3.85 44.81
N THR A 114 -16.03 -4.81 43.96
CA THR A 114 -16.25 -6.24 44.18
C THR A 114 -15.49 -6.72 45.41
N GLU A 115 -14.24 -6.27 45.63
CA GLU A 115 -13.46 -6.58 46.82
C GLU A 115 -14.09 -6.01 48.10
N SER A 116 -14.60 -4.78 48.04
CA SER A 116 -15.37 -4.18 49.14
C SER A 116 -16.63 -4.98 49.49
N LEU A 117 -17.34 -5.52 48.48
CA LEU A 117 -18.50 -6.40 48.72
C LEU A 117 -18.12 -7.68 49.44
N ILE A 118 -16.96 -8.30 49.12
CA ILE A 118 -16.44 -9.49 49.83
C ILE A 118 -16.22 -9.19 51.32
N VAL A 119 -15.65 -8.03 51.64
CA VAL A 119 -15.44 -7.60 53.03
C VAL A 119 -16.78 -7.46 53.74
N GLN A 120 -17.76 -6.76 53.14
CA GLN A 120 -19.09 -6.57 53.74
C GLN A 120 -19.83 -7.90 53.96
N VAL A 121 -19.71 -8.86 53.05
CA VAL A 121 -20.28 -10.22 53.20
C VAL A 121 -19.64 -10.96 54.34
N ASN A 122 -18.32 -10.80 54.58
CA ASN A 122 -17.63 -11.38 55.72
C ASN A 122 -18.05 -10.73 57.05
N GLU A 123 -18.22 -9.41 57.09
CA GLU A 123 -18.74 -8.70 58.26
C GLU A 123 -20.16 -9.17 58.61
N LEU A 124 -21.05 -9.28 57.63
CA LEU A 124 -22.39 -9.84 57.79
C LEU A 124 -22.36 -11.28 58.34
N SER A 125 -21.32 -12.05 57.99
CA SER A 125 -21.11 -13.41 58.57
C SER A 125 -20.88 -13.36 60.05
N GLU A 126 -20.05 -12.46 60.56
CA GLU A 126 -19.77 -12.35 62.00
C GLU A 126 -20.98 -11.83 62.76
N GLU A 127 -21.73 -10.86 62.21
CA GLU A 127 -22.96 -10.38 62.82
C GLU A 127 -24.03 -11.48 62.94
N THR A 128 -24.19 -12.30 61.89
CA THR A 128 -25.14 -13.42 61.87
C THR A 128 -24.77 -14.48 62.87
N LYS A 129 -23.49 -14.79 63.08
CA LYS A 129 -23.01 -15.69 64.12
C LYS A 129 -23.33 -15.14 65.51
N ALA A 130 -23.15 -13.82 65.72
CA ALA A 130 -23.48 -13.18 67.00
C ALA A 130 -24.99 -13.28 67.30
N ILE A 131 -25.87 -13.05 66.31
CA ILE A 131 -27.32 -13.21 66.45
C ILE A 131 -27.68 -14.66 66.87
N ASN A 132 -27.09 -15.65 66.18
CA ASN A 132 -27.29 -17.06 66.55
C ASN A 132 -26.95 -17.35 67.98
N LYS A 133 -25.82 -16.85 68.52
CA LYS A 133 -25.39 -17.02 69.88
C LYS A 133 -26.37 -16.33 70.84
N ILE A 134 -26.88 -15.15 70.52
CA ILE A 134 -27.90 -14.47 71.35
C ILE A 134 -29.21 -15.29 71.34
N ALA A 135 -29.66 -15.77 70.20
CA ALA A 135 -30.84 -16.61 70.06
C ALA A 135 -30.70 -17.92 70.87
N GLU A 136 -29.54 -18.55 70.94
CA GLU A 136 -29.25 -19.69 71.75
C GLU A 136 -29.39 -19.36 73.24
N THR A 137 -28.79 -18.26 73.70
CA THR A 137 -28.88 -17.81 75.10
C THR A 137 -30.36 -17.50 75.50
N ILE A 138 -31.14 -16.85 74.57
CA ILE A 138 -32.58 -16.58 74.89
C ILE A 138 -33.37 -17.86 74.96
N ASN A 139 -33.05 -18.88 74.12
CA ASN A 139 -33.70 -20.17 74.19
C ASN A 139 -33.43 -20.85 75.53
N ASP A 140 -32.15 -20.88 76.00
CA ASP A 140 -31.74 -21.46 77.25
C ASP A 140 -32.44 -20.77 78.48
N VAL A 141 -32.52 -19.45 78.49
CA VAL A 141 -33.24 -18.67 79.50
C VAL A 141 -34.75 -18.96 79.45
N ALA A 142 -35.34 -19.10 78.30
CA ALA A 142 -36.75 -19.42 78.11
C ALA A 142 -37.06 -20.83 78.67
N ASP A 143 -36.22 -21.82 78.32
CA ASP A 143 -36.35 -23.19 78.77
C ASP A 143 -36.20 -23.27 80.29
N GLN A 144 -35.22 -22.59 80.91
CA GLN A 144 -35.06 -22.51 82.36
C GLN A 144 -36.24 -21.81 83.00
N THR A 145 -36.76 -20.73 82.44
CA THR A 145 -37.93 -19.99 82.88
C THR A 145 -39.19 -20.86 82.86
N GLY A 146 -39.33 -21.65 81.79
CA GLY A 146 -40.37 -22.66 81.64
C GLY A 146 -40.34 -23.74 82.75
N LEU A 147 -39.15 -24.26 83.00
CA LEU A 147 -38.96 -25.23 84.08
C LEU A 147 -39.23 -24.63 85.49
N LEU A 148 -38.75 -23.40 85.73
CA LEU A 148 -39.03 -22.68 86.98
C LEU A 148 -40.54 -22.42 87.22
N SER A 149 -41.21 -21.99 86.11
CA SER A 149 -42.65 -21.74 86.15
C SER A 149 -43.48 -23.02 86.37
N LEU A 150 -43.04 -24.19 85.82
CA LEU A 150 -43.65 -25.47 86.02
C LEU A 150 -43.51 -25.88 87.47
N ASN A 151 -42.32 -25.76 88.06
CA ASN A 151 -42.06 -26.05 89.44
C ASN A 151 -42.91 -25.14 90.36
N ALA A 152 -43.02 -23.83 90.02
CA ALA A 152 -43.86 -22.89 90.76
C ALA A 152 -45.34 -23.26 90.67
N SER A 153 -45.84 -23.70 89.53
CA SER A 153 -47.23 -24.18 89.34
C SER A 153 -47.52 -25.42 90.19
N ILE A 154 -46.60 -26.35 90.26
CA ILE A 154 -46.71 -27.56 91.05
C ILE A 154 -46.79 -27.21 92.55
N GLU A 155 -45.94 -26.35 93.05
CA GLU A 155 -45.94 -25.94 94.43
C GLU A 155 -47.14 -25.12 94.84
N ALA A 156 -47.61 -24.22 93.86
CA ALA A 156 -48.89 -23.46 94.05
C ALA A 156 -50.09 -24.39 94.13
N ALA A 157 -50.16 -25.46 93.35
CA ALA A 157 -51.20 -26.49 93.47
C ALA A 157 -51.11 -27.28 94.76
N ARG A 158 -49.93 -27.48 95.36
CA ARG A 158 -49.68 -28.18 96.55
C ARG A 158 -50.20 -27.50 97.85
N VAL A 159 -50.23 -26.15 97.87
CA VAL A 159 -50.78 -25.33 98.96
C VAL A 159 -52.27 -25.05 98.88
N GLY A 160 -52.97 -25.60 97.90
CA GLY A 160 -54.42 -25.53 97.74
C GLY A 160 -54.99 -24.12 97.44
N GLU A 161 -56.14 -23.78 98.13
CA GLU A 161 -56.84 -22.48 97.86
C GLU A 161 -55.98 -21.25 98.10
N MET A 162 -55.02 -21.28 99.04
CA MET A 162 -54.10 -20.16 99.30
C MET A 162 -53.07 -19.90 98.11
N GLY A 163 -52.79 -20.90 97.29
CA GLY A 163 -51.84 -20.82 96.17
C GLY A 163 -52.48 -20.45 94.84
N ARG A 164 -53.78 -20.26 94.71
CA ARG A 164 -54.52 -20.11 93.50
C ARG A 164 -54.06 -18.89 92.64
N GLY A 165 -53.74 -17.74 93.26
CA GLY A 165 -53.17 -16.57 92.60
C GLY A 165 -51.76 -16.79 92.03
N PHE A 166 -50.94 -17.54 92.80
CA PHE A 166 -49.58 -17.91 92.31
C PHE A 166 -49.63 -18.91 91.14
N ALA A 167 -50.57 -19.85 91.15
CA ALA A 167 -50.75 -20.81 90.08
C ALA A 167 -51.08 -20.12 88.74
N VAL A 168 -51.92 -19.08 88.77
CA VAL A 168 -52.22 -18.31 87.54
C VAL A 168 -50.99 -17.54 86.98
N VAL A 169 -50.21 -16.94 87.90
CA VAL A 169 -48.97 -16.24 87.52
C VAL A 169 -47.94 -17.21 86.91
N ALA A 170 -47.75 -18.37 87.57
CA ALA A 170 -46.85 -19.39 87.14
C ALA A 170 -47.22 -19.97 85.75
N GLU A 171 -48.52 -20.20 85.52
CA GLU A 171 -49.02 -20.63 84.19
C GLU A 171 -48.82 -19.54 83.09
N GLU A 172 -49.00 -18.26 83.43
CA GLU A 172 -48.74 -17.18 82.51
C GLU A 172 -47.25 -17.03 82.17
N ILE A 173 -46.32 -17.22 83.17
CA ILE A 173 -44.88 -17.24 82.89
C ILE A 173 -44.54 -18.43 81.98
N ARG A 174 -45.11 -19.61 82.24
CA ARG A 174 -44.93 -20.80 81.40
C ARG A 174 -45.36 -20.53 79.96
N ARG A 175 -46.52 -19.91 79.74
CA ARG A 175 -47.04 -19.50 78.43
C ARG A 175 -46.06 -18.53 77.68
N LEU A 176 -45.55 -17.54 78.43
CA LEU A 176 -44.57 -16.57 77.88
C LEU A 176 -43.23 -17.24 77.53
N SER A 177 -42.77 -18.21 78.35
CA SER A 177 -41.56 -18.98 78.03
C SER A 177 -41.74 -19.79 76.74
N VAL A 178 -42.89 -20.49 76.59
CA VAL A 178 -43.17 -21.23 75.33
C VAL A 178 -43.23 -20.28 74.10
N GLN A 179 -43.85 -19.09 74.26
CA GLN A 179 -43.86 -18.07 73.20
C GLN A 179 -42.46 -17.57 72.93
N SER A 180 -41.58 -17.41 73.87
CA SER A 180 -40.19 -17.02 73.70
C SER A 180 -39.41 -18.07 72.91
N VAL A 181 -39.56 -19.38 73.25
CA VAL A 181 -38.96 -20.48 72.45
C VAL A 181 -39.44 -20.48 71.03
N GLU A 182 -40.74 -20.22 70.74
CA GLU A 182 -41.25 -20.14 69.34
C GLU A 182 -40.70 -18.91 68.58
N ALA A 183 -40.57 -17.76 69.25
CA ALA A 183 -39.93 -16.57 68.66
C ALA A 183 -38.45 -16.83 68.29
N VAL A 184 -37.73 -17.54 69.14
CA VAL A 184 -36.34 -17.95 68.90
C VAL A 184 -36.24 -18.87 67.70
N LYS A 185 -37.19 -19.80 67.52
CA LYS A 185 -37.23 -20.67 66.34
C LYS A 185 -37.39 -19.83 65.06
N GLN A 186 -38.24 -18.81 65.09
CA GLN A 186 -38.45 -17.88 63.92
C GLN A 186 -37.18 -17.07 63.65
N ILE A 187 -36.49 -16.57 64.67
CA ILE A 187 -35.18 -15.90 64.54
C ILE A 187 -34.16 -16.82 63.88
N ARG A 188 -34.00 -18.08 64.37
CA ARG A 188 -33.07 -19.05 63.76
C ARG A 188 -33.41 -19.33 62.29
N ALA A 189 -34.67 -19.52 61.94
CA ALA A 189 -35.09 -19.73 60.58
C ALA A 189 -34.73 -18.52 59.65
N THR A 190 -34.88 -17.30 60.19
CA THR A 190 -34.50 -16.07 59.46
C THR A 190 -32.98 -15.99 59.28
N VAL A 191 -32.22 -16.31 60.33
CA VAL A 191 -30.73 -16.34 60.28
C VAL A 191 -30.25 -17.37 59.27
N GLU A 192 -30.84 -18.56 59.23
CA GLU A 192 -30.52 -19.59 58.25
C GLU A 192 -30.76 -19.10 56.80
N GLN A 193 -31.85 -18.37 56.57
CA GLN A 193 -32.11 -17.74 55.27
C GLN A 193 -31.04 -16.68 54.89
N ILE A 194 -30.61 -15.87 55.87
CA ILE A 194 -29.54 -14.88 55.67
C ILE A 194 -28.24 -15.58 55.31
N GLU A 195 -27.87 -16.65 56.02
CA GLU A 195 -26.66 -17.44 55.72
C GLU A 195 -26.67 -18.01 54.30
N LYS A 196 -27.81 -18.54 53.87
CA LYS A 196 -27.98 -19.04 52.49
C LYS A 196 -27.82 -17.93 51.42
N ARG A 197 -28.45 -16.78 51.66
CA ARG A 197 -28.31 -15.62 50.76
C ARG A 197 -26.88 -15.08 50.71
N LYS A 198 -26.22 -15.01 51.89
CA LYS A 198 -24.81 -14.61 52.02
C LYS A 198 -23.91 -15.51 51.17
N SER A 199 -24.09 -16.83 51.23
CA SER A 199 -23.32 -17.78 50.42
C SER A 199 -23.51 -17.54 48.90
N GLN A 200 -24.74 -17.26 48.47
CA GLN A 200 -25.03 -16.93 47.05
C GLN A 200 -24.36 -15.61 46.63
N ILE A 201 -24.39 -14.59 47.49
CA ILE A 201 -23.73 -13.31 47.21
C ILE A 201 -22.22 -13.50 47.09
N ALA A 202 -21.61 -14.27 48.03
CA ALA A 202 -20.16 -14.56 48.00
C ALA A 202 -19.75 -15.27 46.70
N GLU A 203 -20.51 -16.26 46.24
CA GLU A 203 -20.29 -16.97 44.97
C GLU A 203 -20.41 -16.03 43.77
N THR A 204 -21.49 -15.26 43.68
CA THR A 204 -21.71 -14.31 42.59
C THR A 204 -20.64 -13.22 42.53
N THR A 205 -20.20 -12.74 43.72
CA THR A 205 -19.12 -11.74 43.79
C THR A 205 -17.78 -12.32 43.35
N GLY A 206 -17.50 -13.60 43.73
CA GLY A 206 -16.31 -14.31 43.22
C GLY A 206 -16.31 -14.42 41.69
N GLN A 207 -17.43 -14.83 41.08
CA GLN A 207 -17.58 -14.90 39.63
C GLN A 207 -17.43 -13.52 38.95
N ALA A 208 -17.97 -12.47 39.56
CA ALA A 208 -17.81 -11.10 39.08
C ALA A 208 -16.34 -10.65 39.09
N SER A 209 -15.60 -10.97 40.18
CA SER A 209 -14.16 -10.69 40.29
C SER A 209 -13.35 -11.38 39.19
N ASP A 210 -13.62 -12.65 38.90
CA ASP A 210 -12.95 -13.39 37.81
C ASP A 210 -13.27 -12.81 36.46
N THR A 211 -14.52 -12.39 36.23
CA THR A 211 -14.97 -11.75 34.98
C THR A 211 -14.25 -10.42 34.75
N VAL A 212 -14.14 -9.58 35.78
CA VAL A 212 -13.44 -8.28 35.71
C VAL A 212 -11.96 -8.46 35.39
N ARG A 213 -11.33 -9.49 36.01
CA ARG A 213 -9.93 -9.83 35.74
C ARG A 213 -9.72 -10.25 34.27
N ALA A 214 -10.56 -11.16 33.77
CA ALA A 214 -10.51 -11.59 32.39
C ALA A 214 -10.76 -10.41 31.40
N GLN A 215 -11.68 -9.50 31.71
CA GLN A 215 -11.94 -8.30 30.96
C GLN A 215 -10.73 -7.35 30.91
N SER A 216 -10.04 -7.16 32.04
CA SER A 216 -8.82 -6.34 32.11
C SER A 216 -7.71 -6.91 31.23
N GLU A 217 -7.55 -8.23 31.22
CA GLU A 217 -6.55 -8.91 30.40
C GLU A 217 -6.89 -8.76 28.87
N ALA A 218 -8.15 -8.96 28.51
CA ALA A 218 -8.61 -8.76 27.14
C ALA A 218 -8.41 -7.32 26.65
N MET A 219 -8.63 -6.33 27.53
CA MET A 219 -8.37 -4.92 27.22
C MET A 219 -6.88 -4.65 26.95
N LYS A 220 -5.97 -5.21 27.76
CA LYS A 220 -4.51 -5.07 27.54
C LYS A 220 -4.09 -5.64 26.18
N LEU A 221 -4.61 -6.81 25.80
CA LEU A 221 -4.35 -7.41 24.49
C LEU A 221 -4.90 -6.54 23.35
N THR A 222 -6.08 -5.95 23.53
CA THR A 222 -6.71 -5.06 22.55
C THR A 222 -5.89 -3.78 22.37
N VAL A 223 -5.39 -3.16 23.44
CA VAL A 223 -4.48 -2.01 23.34
C VAL A 223 -3.21 -2.37 22.58
N GLY A 224 -2.62 -3.54 22.87
CA GLY A 224 -1.46 -4.04 22.12
C GLY A 224 -1.74 -4.16 20.61
N SER A 225 -2.91 -4.67 20.25
CA SER A 225 -3.34 -4.77 18.84
C SER A 225 -3.51 -3.39 18.19
N PHE A 226 -4.09 -2.41 18.87
CA PHE A 226 -4.20 -1.05 18.38
C PHE A 226 -2.83 -0.37 18.22
N CYS A 227 -1.87 -0.63 19.09
CA CYS A 227 -0.50 -0.14 18.92
C CYS A 227 0.14 -0.70 17.63
N GLN A 228 -0.05 -1.99 17.35
CA GLN A 228 0.43 -2.58 16.09
C GLN A 228 -0.22 -1.94 14.86
N VAL A 229 -1.54 -1.69 14.90
CA VAL A 229 -2.24 -0.98 13.80
C VAL A 229 -1.68 0.44 13.62
N ARG A 230 -1.44 1.18 14.70
CA ARG A 230 -0.83 2.51 14.65
C ARG A 230 0.55 2.48 13.98
N ASP A 231 1.38 1.50 14.34
CA ASP A 231 2.72 1.35 13.78
C ASP A 231 2.64 1.02 12.28
N SER A 232 1.71 0.14 11.86
CA SER A 232 1.44 -0.17 10.46
C SER A 232 0.95 1.06 9.66
N VAL A 233 0.12 1.92 10.27
CA VAL A 233 -0.32 3.19 9.65
C VAL A 233 0.86 4.15 9.46
N THR A 234 1.80 4.17 10.39
CA THR A 234 3.02 4.99 10.28
C THR A 234 3.91 4.51 9.13
N GLU A 235 4.09 3.19 8.99
CA GLU A 235 4.83 2.60 7.87
C GLU A 235 4.14 2.86 6.53
N LEU A 236 2.79 2.75 6.50
CA LEU A 236 2.00 3.07 5.31
C LEU A 236 2.20 4.53 4.87
N THR A 237 2.17 5.47 5.81
CA THR A 237 2.41 6.90 5.52
C THR A 237 3.80 7.13 4.93
N LYS A 238 4.83 6.44 5.45
CA LYS A 238 6.18 6.49 4.90
C LYS A 238 6.22 5.95 3.47
N ALA A 239 5.59 4.79 3.21
CA ALA A 239 5.53 4.20 1.88
C ALA A 239 4.81 5.11 0.85
N VAL A 240 3.76 5.83 1.27
CA VAL A 240 3.07 6.82 0.42
C VAL A 240 3.99 7.99 0.07
N ASN A 241 4.75 8.52 1.02
CA ASN A 241 5.73 9.58 0.77
C ASN A 241 6.82 9.12 -0.23
N ASP A 242 7.29 7.87 -0.10
CA ASP A 242 8.25 7.29 -1.04
C ASP A 242 7.65 7.18 -2.46
N ILE A 243 6.37 6.76 -2.59
CA ILE A 243 5.64 6.72 -3.87
C ILE A 243 5.57 8.13 -4.47
N THR A 244 5.22 9.16 -3.71
CA THR A 244 5.15 10.54 -4.18
C THR A 244 6.52 11.01 -4.71
N SER A 245 7.59 10.74 -4.00
CA SER A 245 8.96 11.04 -4.44
C SER A 245 9.35 10.32 -5.75
N ILE A 246 8.93 9.06 -5.90
CA ILE A 246 9.13 8.30 -7.15
C ILE A 246 8.35 8.94 -8.29
N MET A 247 7.10 9.35 -8.06
CA MET A 247 6.27 10.00 -9.10
C MET A 247 6.87 11.32 -9.58
N GLU A 248 7.42 12.15 -8.71
CA GLU A 248 8.15 13.36 -9.10
C GLU A 248 9.37 13.05 -9.99
N ARG A 249 10.08 11.96 -9.69
CA ARG A 249 11.20 11.52 -10.54
C ARG A 249 10.72 11.01 -11.89
N MET A 250 9.59 10.29 -11.92
CA MET A 250 8.96 9.83 -13.17
C MET A 250 8.50 11.00 -14.02
N GLU A 251 7.94 12.07 -13.43
CA GLU A 251 7.56 13.28 -14.15
C GLU A 251 8.76 13.95 -14.82
N ARG A 252 9.86 14.12 -14.09
CA ARG A 252 11.10 14.64 -14.67
C ARG A 252 11.67 13.74 -15.78
N ALA A 253 11.55 12.42 -15.63
CA ALA A 253 11.99 11.47 -16.67
C ALA A 253 11.11 11.56 -17.92
N LYS A 254 9.79 11.67 -17.75
CA LYS A 254 8.82 11.91 -18.82
C LYS A 254 9.14 13.19 -19.61
N ASP A 255 9.41 14.30 -18.93
CA ASP A 255 9.73 15.57 -19.56
C ASP A 255 11.02 15.48 -20.41
N ARG A 256 12.07 14.85 -19.86
CA ARG A 256 13.30 14.58 -20.63
C ARG A 256 13.06 13.69 -21.86
N THR A 257 12.19 12.69 -21.73
CA THR A 257 11.86 11.81 -22.85
C THR A 257 11.12 12.59 -23.93
N MET A 258 10.22 13.52 -23.55
CA MET A 258 9.53 14.38 -24.51
C MET A 258 10.50 15.29 -25.27
N GLU A 259 11.49 15.89 -24.58
CA GLU A 259 12.54 16.68 -25.23
C GLU A 259 13.36 15.85 -26.25
N MET A 260 13.67 14.59 -25.90
CA MET A 260 14.35 13.67 -26.82
C MET A 260 13.50 13.34 -28.05
N ILE A 261 12.20 13.11 -27.86
CA ILE A 261 11.24 12.85 -28.94
C ILE A 261 11.15 14.07 -29.87
N ASP A 262 11.10 15.30 -29.36
CA ASP A 262 11.10 16.50 -30.15
C ASP A 262 12.43 16.71 -30.91
N SER A 263 13.55 16.30 -30.31
CA SER A 263 14.84 16.27 -31.00
C SER A 263 14.88 15.25 -32.13
N MET A 264 14.31 14.04 -31.90
CA MET A 264 14.21 13.00 -32.94
C MET A 264 13.33 13.47 -34.13
N ALA A 265 12.22 14.15 -33.84
CA ALA A 265 11.37 14.74 -34.92
C ALA A 265 12.15 15.69 -35.77
N ARG A 266 12.93 16.61 -35.19
CA ARG A 266 13.79 17.54 -35.95
C ARG A 266 14.89 16.83 -36.76
N VAL A 267 15.49 15.76 -36.22
CA VAL A 267 16.46 14.95 -36.94
C VAL A 267 15.81 14.25 -38.14
N SER A 268 14.58 13.74 -37.98
CA SER A 268 13.84 13.13 -39.08
C SER A 268 13.58 14.16 -40.20
N GLU A 269 13.14 15.36 -39.87
CA GLU A 269 12.91 16.45 -40.80
C GLU A 269 14.21 16.82 -41.57
N ASN A 270 15.32 17.00 -40.85
CA ASN A 270 16.61 17.28 -41.48
C ASN A 270 17.10 16.14 -42.40
N ASN A 271 16.84 14.89 -42.04
CA ASN A 271 17.20 13.74 -42.86
C ASN A 271 16.35 13.66 -44.14
N GLU A 272 15.06 14.04 -44.04
CA GLU A 272 14.17 14.16 -45.22
C GLU A 272 14.67 15.21 -46.17
N ASP A 273 14.99 16.41 -45.67
CA ASP A 273 15.55 17.50 -46.50
C ASP A 273 16.88 17.09 -47.14
N ALA A 274 17.75 16.42 -46.38
CA ALA A 274 19.01 15.90 -46.91
C ALA A 274 18.80 14.84 -48.02
N ALA A 275 17.82 13.95 -47.85
CA ALA A 275 17.47 12.94 -48.84
C ALA A 275 16.94 13.57 -50.14
N VAL A 276 16.09 14.58 -50.02
CA VAL A 276 15.59 15.34 -51.16
C VAL A 276 16.74 16.05 -51.88
N GLY A 277 17.63 16.73 -51.16
CA GLY A 277 18.81 17.38 -51.77
C GLY A 277 19.76 16.40 -52.45
N MET A 278 20.01 15.23 -51.83
CA MET A 278 20.80 14.17 -52.44
C MET A 278 20.14 13.62 -53.71
N GLN A 279 18.83 13.48 -53.76
CA GLN A 279 18.09 13.05 -54.96
C GLN A 279 18.28 14.02 -56.12
N GLN A 280 18.17 15.34 -55.87
CA GLN A 280 18.40 16.35 -56.84
C GLN A 280 19.84 16.33 -57.39
N ASN A 281 20.84 16.27 -56.50
CA ASN A 281 22.25 16.19 -56.88
C ASN A 281 22.55 14.95 -57.73
N THR A 282 21.88 13.82 -57.42
CA THR A 282 22.05 12.58 -58.18
C THR A 282 21.48 12.70 -59.62
N VAL A 283 20.34 13.43 -59.79
CA VAL A 283 19.79 13.71 -61.12
C VAL A 283 20.74 14.61 -61.93
N GLU A 284 21.24 15.69 -61.32
CA GLU A 284 22.22 16.58 -61.96
C GLU A 284 23.49 15.81 -62.36
N GLN A 285 24.01 14.94 -61.47
CA GLN A 285 25.15 14.09 -61.73
C GLN A 285 24.91 13.13 -62.89
N ALA A 286 23.69 12.56 -63.03
CA ALA A 286 23.34 11.71 -64.16
C ALA A 286 23.36 12.47 -65.47
N GLU A 287 22.89 13.72 -65.49
CA GLU A 287 22.96 14.59 -66.69
C GLU A 287 24.41 14.91 -67.10
N GLU A 288 25.27 15.21 -66.10
CA GLU A 288 26.71 15.48 -66.39
C GLU A 288 27.44 14.19 -66.86
N ILE A 289 27.09 13.04 -66.39
CA ILE A 289 27.62 11.76 -66.86
C ILE A 289 27.23 11.52 -68.32
N LEU A 290 25.97 11.82 -68.73
CA LEU A 290 25.53 11.68 -70.08
C LEU A 290 26.28 12.66 -71.02
N SER A 291 26.50 13.89 -70.57
CA SER A 291 27.28 14.91 -71.30
C SER A 291 28.74 14.44 -71.50
N LEU A 292 29.36 13.88 -70.46
CA LEU A 292 30.70 13.35 -70.54
C LEU A 292 30.82 12.13 -71.45
N GLN A 293 29.82 11.23 -71.48
CA GLN A 293 29.76 10.11 -72.43
C GLN A 293 29.70 10.62 -73.91
N ASP A 294 28.90 11.66 -74.15
CA ASP A 294 28.80 12.25 -75.53
C ASP A 294 30.13 12.92 -75.99
N ALA A 295 30.78 13.65 -75.02
CA ALA A 295 32.08 14.27 -75.30
C ALA A 295 33.16 13.20 -75.62
N VAL A 296 33.21 12.09 -74.86
CA VAL A 296 34.14 10.97 -75.12
C VAL A 296 33.84 10.33 -76.47
N ARG A 297 32.59 10.14 -76.82
CA ARG A 297 32.20 9.59 -78.13
C ARG A 297 32.61 10.50 -79.31
N ILE A 298 32.50 11.82 -79.10
CA ILE A 298 32.98 12.80 -80.12
C ILE A 298 34.48 12.77 -80.27
N LEU A 299 35.25 12.76 -79.12
CA LEU A 299 36.69 12.67 -79.10
C LEU A 299 37.18 11.39 -79.76
N GLY A 300 36.55 10.26 -79.56
CA GLY A 300 36.87 8.99 -80.22
C GLY A 300 36.71 9.11 -81.73
N ARG A 301 35.59 9.64 -82.18
CA ARG A 301 35.34 9.87 -83.65
C ARG A 301 36.35 10.81 -84.28
N GLU A 302 36.67 11.92 -83.61
CA GLU A 302 37.64 12.86 -84.16
C GLU A 302 39.09 12.29 -84.20
N SER A 303 39.45 11.52 -83.17
CA SER A 303 40.71 10.77 -83.15
C SER A 303 40.81 9.73 -84.26
N ASP A 304 39.73 8.99 -84.56
CA ASP A 304 39.68 8.01 -85.64
C ASP A 304 39.77 8.69 -86.99
N LYS A 305 39.07 9.81 -87.20
CA LYS A 305 39.20 10.63 -88.42
C LYS A 305 40.64 11.14 -88.67
N LEU A 306 41.28 11.58 -87.55
CA LEU A 306 42.67 12.05 -87.63
C LEU A 306 43.61 10.91 -87.97
N LYS A 307 43.45 9.73 -87.45
CA LYS A 307 44.23 8.51 -87.82
C LYS A 307 43.99 8.13 -89.26
N GLU A 308 42.77 8.13 -89.74
CA GLU A 308 42.42 7.91 -91.18
C GLU A 308 43.04 8.96 -92.10
N ALA A 309 42.98 10.24 -91.70
CA ALA A 309 43.63 11.29 -92.48
C ALA A 309 45.17 11.12 -92.62
N ILE A 310 45.80 10.74 -91.49
CA ILE A 310 47.23 10.47 -91.41
C ILE A 310 47.60 9.22 -92.20
N SER A 311 46.78 8.18 -92.23
CA SER A 311 47.04 6.96 -93.00
C SER A 311 47.06 7.15 -94.49
N LYS A 312 46.44 8.24 -94.98
CA LYS A 312 46.43 8.60 -96.38
C LYS A 312 47.76 9.28 -96.92
N PHE A 313 48.58 9.71 -95.93
CA PHE A 313 49.94 10.21 -96.26
C PHE A 313 50.93 9.06 -96.14
N THR A 314 50.93 8.18 -97.11
CA THR A 314 51.95 7.11 -97.22
C THR A 314 53.25 7.75 -97.69
N ILE A 315 54.26 7.81 -96.87
CA ILE A 315 55.59 8.25 -97.15
C ILE A 315 56.55 7.06 -97.11
#